data_a9ec4438a64072eda8882c16e35a3780
#
_entry.id   a9ec4438a64072eda8882c16e35a3780
#
_cell.length_a   1.000
_cell.length_b   1.000
_cell.length_c   1.000
_cell.angle_alpha   90.00
_cell.angle_beta   90.00
_cell.angle_gamma   90.00
#
_symmetry.space_group_name_H-M   'P 1'
#
loop_
_entity.id
_entity.type
_entity.pdbx_description
1 polymer ?
#
loop_
_entity_poly.entity_id
_entity_poly.type
_entity_poly.pdbx_seq_one_letter_code
_entity_poly.pdbx_strand_id
1 'polypeptide(L)'
;MTVEYAEAEPKREEVDALPGPTLLEFGSPWCGHCRRAQPLIAEALSAHASVRHIKVADASGKRLGRSFKVKLWPTLVFLRDGKETAKLVRPGSADEIKRALAQIDG
;
A
#
# COMPACT_ATOMS: atom_id res chain seq x y z
N MET A 1 -1.52 16.00 -1.75
CA MET A 1 -0.66 15.71 -2.91
C MET A 1 -0.79 14.25 -3.29
N THR A 2 -0.97 13.97 -4.57
CA THR A 2 -1.13 12.60 -5.05
C THR A 2 0.23 11.92 -5.15
N VAL A 3 0.37 10.75 -4.54
CA VAL A 3 1.58 9.93 -4.66
C VAL A 3 1.47 9.15 -5.96
N GLU A 4 2.53 9.15 -6.75
CA GLU A 4 2.56 8.45 -8.01
C GLU A 4 3.18 7.06 -7.85
N TYR A 5 2.87 6.16 -8.79
CA TYR A 5 3.49 4.85 -8.80
C TYR A 5 4.98 4.99 -9.08
N ALA A 6 5.79 4.27 -8.29
CA ALA A 6 7.23 4.26 -8.47
C ALA A 6 7.58 3.63 -9.82
N GLU A 7 8.52 4.24 -10.56
CA GLU A 7 8.96 3.73 -11.86
C GLU A 7 9.66 2.38 -11.71
N ALA A 8 10.47 2.23 -10.65
CA ALA A 8 11.15 0.98 -10.37
C ALA A 8 10.64 0.45 -9.04
N GLU A 9 10.34 -0.85 -8.99
CA GLU A 9 9.90 -1.43 -7.73
C GLU A 9 11.09 -1.53 -6.77
N PRO A 10 10.88 -1.23 -5.48
CA PRO A 10 11.92 -1.45 -4.49
C PRO A 10 12.16 -2.95 -4.30
N LYS A 11 13.35 -3.30 -3.84
CA LYS A 11 13.66 -4.69 -3.51
C LYS A 11 13.00 -5.06 -2.19
N ARG A 12 12.67 -6.35 -2.02
CA ARG A 12 12.04 -6.81 -0.78
C ARG A 12 12.89 -6.47 0.45
N GLU A 13 14.21 -6.61 0.35
CA GLU A 13 15.13 -6.29 1.47
C GLU A 13 15.04 -4.81 1.85
N GLU A 14 14.89 -3.95 0.86
CA GLU A 14 14.75 -2.51 1.12
C GLU A 14 13.48 -2.21 1.88
N VAL A 15 12.38 -2.88 1.49
CA VAL A 15 11.09 -2.71 2.16
C VAL A 15 11.15 -3.24 3.58
N ASP A 16 11.76 -4.41 3.78
CA ASP A 16 11.88 -5.02 5.10
C ASP A 16 12.70 -4.16 6.06
N ALA A 17 13.59 -3.31 5.53
CA ALA A 17 14.44 -2.45 6.33
C ALA A 17 13.82 -1.09 6.66
N LEU A 18 12.65 -0.76 6.11
CA LEU A 18 12.02 0.54 6.35
C LEU A 18 11.54 0.65 7.79
N PRO A 19 11.98 1.70 8.51
CA PRO A 19 11.53 1.89 9.90
C PRO A 19 10.16 2.55 9.93
N GLY A 20 9.43 2.28 11.01
CA GLY A 20 8.15 2.93 11.28
C GLY A 20 7.04 2.43 10.40
N PRO A 21 5.94 3.21 10.29
CA PRO A 21 4.76 2.77 9.54
C PRO A 21 4.91 3.02 8.05
N THR A 22 4.54 2.01 7.25
CA THR A 22 4.55 2.11 5.80
C THR A 22 3.30 1.45 5.23
N LEU A 23 2.67 2.13 4.27
CA LEU A 23 1.61 1.56 3.46
C LEU A 23 2.17 1.30 2.06
N LEU A 24 2.20 0.02 1.67
CA LEU A 24 2.52 -0.36 0.30
C LEU A 24 1.21 -0.54 -0.47
N GLU A 25 1.10 0.16 -1.56
CA GLU A 25 -0.07 0.03 -2.43
C GLU A 25 0.36 -0.58 -3.76
N PHE A 26 -0.15 -1.78 -4.04
CA PHE A 26 0.13 -2.47 -5.31
C PHE A 26 -1.03 -2.26 -6.26
N GLY A 27 -0.74 -1.80 -7.46
CA GLY A 27 -1.77 -1.56 -8.44
C GLY A 27 -1.21 -1.05 -9.75
N SER A 28 -2.05 -0.35 -10.49
CA SER A 28 -1.71 0.17 -11.81
C SER A 28 -2.54 1.41 -12.08
N PRO A 29 -2.00 2.43 -12.79
CA PRO A 29 -2.80 3.60 -13.17
C PRO A 29 -3.93 3.25 -14.13
N TRP A 30 -3.88 2.08 -14.77
CA TRP A 30 -4.89 1.64 -15.73
C TRP A 30 -6.01 0.81 -15.09
N CYS A 31 -5.87 0.48 -13.82
CA CYS A 31 -6.80 -0.38 -13.09
C CYS A 31 -7.97 0.43 -12.54
N GLY A 32 -9.20 0.11 -12.96
CA GLY A 32 -10.39 0.80 -12.48
C GLY A 32 -10.61 0.68 -10.98
N HIS A 33 -10.34 -0.50 -10.43
CA HIS A 33 -10.46 -0.72 -8.98
C HIS A 33 -9.44 0.13 -8.22
N CYS A 34 -8.22 0.26 -8.75
CA CYS A 34 -7.18 1.09 -8.14
C CYS A 34 -7.59 2.56 -8.14
N ARG A 35 -8.11 3.04 -9.26
CA ARG A 35 -8.55 4.44 -9.39
C ARG A 35 -9.70 4.74 -8.44
N ARG A 36 -10.63 3.80 -8.30
CA ARG A 36 -11.76 3.96 -7.39
C ARG A 36 -11.32 4.00 -5.94
N ALA A 37 -10.24 3.30 -5.60
CA ALA A 37 -9.71 3.27 -4.23
C ALA A 37 -8.95 4.54 -3.84
N GLN A 38 -8.47 5.33 -4.80
CA GLN A 38 -7.64 6.49 -4.49
C GLN A 38 -8.27 7.48 -3.50
N PRO A 39 -9.53 7.93 -3.67
CA PRO A 39 -10.11 8.84 -2.69
C PRO A 39 -10.27 8.22 -1.31
N LEU A 40 -10.51 6.91 -1.23
CA LEU A 40 -10.62 6.21 0.05
C LEU A 40 -9.27 6.18 0.78
N ILE A 41 -8.21 5.91 0.03
CA ILE A 41 -6.85 5.89 0.56
C ILE A 41 -6.43 7.28 1.01
N ALA A 42 -6.70 8.30 0.21
CA ALA A 42 -6.36 9.68 0.53
C ALA A 42 -7.07 10.14 1.80
N GLU A 43 -8.35 9.82 1.93
CA GLU A 43 -9.12 10.17 3.13
C GLU A 43 -8.52 9.51 4.37
N ALA A 44 -8.21 8.21 4.27
CA ALA A 44 -7.65 7.49 5.40
C ALA A 44 -6.29 8.03 5.82
N LEU A 45 -5.42 8.31 4.84
CA LEU A 45 -4.08 8.82 5.11
C LEU A 45 -4.08 10.25 5.65
N SER A 46 -5.15 11.01 5.44
CA SER A 46 -5.21 12.39 5.94
C SER A 46 -5.07 12.48 7.45
N ALA A 47 -5.48 11.42 8.17
CA ALA A 47 -5.38 11.35 9.63
C ALA A 47 -4.09 10.66 10.09
N HIS A 48 -3.24 10.21 9.15
CA HIS A 48 -2.03 9.44 9.45
C HIS A 48 -0.86 9.95 8.63
N ALA A 49 -0.54 11.24 8.79
CA ALA A 49 0.48 11.92 7.97
C ALA A 49 1.89 11.35 8.14
N SER A 50 2.16 10.67 9.25
CA SER A 50 3.47 10.06 9.49
C SER A 50 3.67 8.74 8.77
N VAL A 51 2.63 8.16 8.19
CA VAL A 51 2.73 6.89 7.47
C VAL A 51 3.37 7.13 6.10
N ARG A 52 4.44 6.38 5.82
CA ARG A 52 5.08 6.41 4.49
C ARG A 52 4.17 5.67 3.50
N HIS A 53 3.88 6.32 2.39
CA HIS A 53 3.03 5.73 1.35
C HIS A 53 3.87 5.46 0.10
N ILE A 54 3.98 4.20 -0.28
CA ILE A 54 4.71 3.78 -1.47
C ILE A 54 3.74 3.07 -2.41
N LYS A 55 3.58 3.63 -3.61
CA LYS A 55 2.75 3.02 -4.64
C LYS A 55 3.63 2.26 -5.61
N VAL A 56 3.38 0.98 -5.76
CA VAL A 56 4.16 0.09 -6.61
C VAL A 56 3.31 -0.33 -7.80
N ALA A 57 3.78 0.00 -9.00
CA ALA A 57 3.13 -0.50 -10.21
C ALA A 57 3.43 -1.98 -10.31
N ASP A 58 2.39 -2.80 -10.13
CA ASP A 58 2.52 -4.25 -10.16
C ASP A 58 2.16 -4.78 -11.55
N ALA A 59 2.68 -5.97 -11.86
CA ALA A 59 2.38 -6.65 -13.11
C ALA A 59 2.79 -8.09 -12.97
N SER A 60 2.36 -8.92 -13.94
CA SER A 60 2.79 -10.30 -14.00
C SER A 60 4.31 -10.36 -14.04
N GLY A 61 4.91 -11.17 -13.21
CA GLY A 61 6.36 -11.34 -13.14
C GLY A 61 7.10 -10.37 -12.24
N LYS A 62 6.42 -9.37 -11.69
CA LYS A 62 7.06 -8.44 -10.76
C LYS A 62 7.29 -9.12 -9.42
N ARG A 63 8.52 -8.98 -8.90
CA ARG A 63 8.96 -9.73 -7.73
C ARG A 63 8.35 -9.27 -6.42
N LEU A 64 8.24 -7.95 -6.23
CA LEU A 64 7.80 -7.42 -4.94
C LEU A 64 6.36 -7.83 -4.63
N GLY A 65 5.43 -7.65 -5.59
CA GLY A 65 4.05 -8.07 -5.41
C GLY A 65 3.94 -9.56 -5.12
N ARG A 66 4.74 -10.36 -5.83
CA ARG A 66 4.75 -11.82 -5.62
C ARG A 66 5.25 -12.17 -4.22
N SER A 67 6.23 -11.43 -3.71
CA SER A 67 6.77 -11.67 -2.37
C SER A 67 5.73 -11.40 -1.27
N PHE A 68 4.73 -10.58 -1.56
CA PHE A 68 3.60 -10.32 -0.64
C PHE A 68 2.33 -11.07 -1.06
N LYS A 69 2.44 -11.98 -2.01
CA LYS A 69 1.32 -12.80 -2.51
C LYS A 69 0.17 -11.97 -3.08
N VAL A 70 0.53 -10.87 -3.74
CA VAL A 70 -0.45 -10.00 -4.40
C VAL A 70 -0.98 -10.69 -5.64
N LYS A 71 -2.32 -10.76 -5.76
CA LYS A 71 -2.99 -11.36 -6.91
C LYS A 71 -4.00 -10.43 -7.57
N LEU A 72 -4.62 -9.58 -6.79
CA LEU A 72 -5.62 -8.63 -7.27
C LEU A 72 -5.19 -7.21 -6.92
N TRP A 73 -5.70 -6.23 -7.64
CA TRP A 73 -5.37 -4.82 -7.44
C TRP A 73 -6.62 -4.00 -7.11
N PRO A 74 -6.52 -2.97 -6.26
CA PRO A 74 -5.32 -2.71 -5.47
C PRO A 74 -5.22 -3.69 -4.28
N THR A 75 -3.99 -3.96 -3.89
CA THR A 75 -3.71 -4.64 -2.63
C THR A 75 -2.92 -3.67 -1.77
N LEU A 76 -3.39 -3.44 -0.55
CA LEU A 76 -2.74 -2.56 0.41
C LEU A 76 -2.08 -3.42 1.48
N VAL A 77 -0.77 -3.26 1.64
CA VAL A 77 -0.01 -3.98 2.65
C VAL A 77 0.46 -2.98 3.71
N PHE A 78 0.14 -3.25 4.96
CA PHE A 78 0.44 -2.35 6.07
C PHE A 78 1.61 -2.91 6.87
N LEU A 79 2.69 -2.12 6.93
CA LEU A 79 3.94 -2.56 7.53
C LEU A 79 4.30 -1.70 8.73
N ARG A 80 4.85 -2.36 9.77
CA ARG A 80 5.48 -1.67 10.90
C ARG A 80 6.89 -2.22 11.03
N ASP A 81 7.89 -1.33 10.85
CA ASP A 81 9.29 -1.71 10.86
C ASP A 81 9.57 -2.87 9.91
N GLY A 82 8.97 -2.81 8.72
CA GLY A 82 9.15 -3.80 7.68
C GLY A 82 8.31 -5.07 7.82
N LYS A 83 7.53 -5.17 8.91
CA LYS A 83 6.71 -6.37 9.15
C LYS A 83 5.27 -6.14 8.77
N GLU A 84 4.71 -7.08 8.03
CA GLU A 84 3.31 -7.01 7.61
C GLU A 84 2.38 -7.24 8.81
N THR A 85 1.50 -6.26 9.07
CA THR A 85 0.51 -6.36 10.13
C THR A 85 -0.88 -6.59 9.59
N ALA A 86 -1.15 -6.11 8.38
CA ALA A 86 -2.47 -6.26 7.75
C ALA A 86 -2.33 -6.18 6.23
N LYS A 87 -3.32 -6.72 5.55
CA LYS A 87 -3.42 -6.66 4.10
C LYS A 87 -4.90 -6.50 3.74
N LEU A 88 -5.18 -5.53 2.88
CA LEU A 88 -6.54 -5.32 2.36
C LEU A 88 -6.52 -5.43 0.86
N VAL A 89 -7.45 -6.20 0.32
CA VAL A 89 -7.62 -6.36 -1.13
C VAL A 89 -8.91 -5.65 -1.52
N ARG A 90 -8.80 -4.67 -2.40
CA ARG A 90 -9.96 -3.91 -2.90
C ARG A 90 -10.86 -3.41 -1.77
N PRO A 91 -10.31 -2.57 -0.86
CA PRO A 91 -11.11 -2.09 0.28
C PRO A 91 -12.35 -1.34 -0.17
N GLY A 92 -13.46 -1.54 0.53
CA GLY A 92 -14.73 -0.94 0.19
C GLY A 92 -15.00 0.40 0.88
N SER A 93 -14.17 0.78 1.86
CA SER A 93 -14.41 2.01 2.62
C SER A 93 -13.10 2.57 3.16
N ALA A 94 -13.10 3.88 3.43
CA ALA A 94 -11.97 4.54 4.09
C ALA A 94 -11.80 4.01 5.52
N ASP A 95 -12.88 3.62 6.19
CA ASP A 95 -12.82 3.11 7.56
C ASP A 95 -12.01 1.82 7.68
N GLU A 96 -12.12 0.93 6.71
CA GLU A 96 -11.29 -0.28 6.69
C GLU A 96 -9.81 0.09 6.67
N ILE A 97 -9.46 1.07 5.83
CA ILE A 97 -8.08 1.50 5.67
C ILE A 97 -7.61 2.20 6.96
N LYS A 98 -8.46 3.04 7.55
CA LYS A 98 -8.13 3.74 8.80
C LYS A 98 -7.84 2.75 9.93
N ARG A 99 -8.63 1.69 10.05
CA ARG A 99 -8.41 0.68 11.08
C ARG A 99 -7.06 -0.02 10.91
N ALA A 100 -6.70 -0.34 9.67
CA ALA A 100 -5.41 -0.96 9.40
C ALA A 100 -4.25 0.00 9.66
N LEU A 101 -4.41 1.28 9.28
CA LEU A 101 -3.39 2.30 9.54
C LEU A 101 -3.16 2.50 11.03
N ALA A 102 -4.23 2.45 11.83
CA ALA A 102 -4.10 2.60 13.28
C ALA A 102 -3.23 1.50 13.90
N GLN A 103 -3.12 0.36 13.28
CA GLN A 103 -2.29 -0.75 13.78
C GLN A 103 -0.79 -0.49 13.57
N ILE A 104 -0.43 0.36 12.61
CA ILE A 104 0.98 0.60 12.31
C ILE A 104 1.43 2.00 12.70
N ASP A 105 0.50 2.92 12.91
CA ASP A 105 0.80 4.31 13.23
C ASP A 105 0.64 4.52 14.73
N GLY A 106 1.73 4.66 15.37
CA GLY A 106 1.70 4.83 16.82
C GLY A 106 3.03 4.55 17.43
#